data_4615ef3ef315c3acd5687265f3ca5341
#
_entry.id   4615ef3ef315c3acd5687265f3ca5341
#
_cell.length_a   1.000
_cell.length_b   1.000
_cell.length_c   1.000
_cell.angle_alpha   90.00
_cell.angle_beta   90.00
_cell.angle_gamma   90.00
#
_symmetry.space_group_name_H-M   'P 1'
#
loop_
_entity.id
_entity.type
_entity.pdbx_description
1 polymer ?
#
loop_
_entity_poly.entity_id
_entity_poly.type
_entity_poly.pdbx_seq_one_letter_code
_entity_poly.pdbx_strand_id
1 'polypeptide(L)'
;MLIRGSYQGASFFELIEVDYPHLRPATSERSGADVASLSVPHGTTVLALRFADGVLMAGDRLATEGHRVASRDMQKVYPTDDHSLVAIAGAAGPAIEMARMLRIELEHYEKIEGEPLELEGKANKLSQMVRAN
;
A
#
# COMPACT_ATOMS: atom_id res chain seq x y z
N MET A 1 -9.35 2.08 -22.21
CA MET A 1 -9.48 0.63 -22.47
C MET A 1 -10.49 0.09 -21.47
N LEU A 2 -11.73 -0.12 -21.90
CA LEU A 2 -12.78 -0.70 -21.06
C LEU A 2 -12.47 -2.19 -20.89
N ILE A 3 -12.17 -2.60 -19.66
CA ILE A 3 -12.02 -4.00 -19.30
C ILE A 3 -13.42 -4.62 -19.36
N ARG A 4 -13.74 -5.31 -20.46
CA ARG A 4 -14.95 -6.12 -20.54
C ARG A 4 -14.66 -7.49 -19.93
N GLY A 5 -14.85 -7.60 -18.62
CA GLY A 5 -14.87 -8.89 -17.96
C GLY A 5 -16.23 -9.56 -18.11
N SER A 6 -16.28 -10.87 -18.16
CA SER A 6 -17.52 -11.64 -18.17
C SER A 6 -18.11 -11.81 -16.75
N TYR A 7 -17.31 -11.56 -15.72
CA TYR A 7 -17.69 -11.70 -14.33
C TYR A 7 -18.60 -10.57 -13.86
N GLN A 8 -19.75 -10.90 -13.28
CA GLN A 8 -20.75 -9.95 -12.76
C GLN A 8 -20.97 -10.07 -11.25
N GLY A 9 -20.16 -10.88 -10.56
CA GLY A 9 -20.25 -11.08 -9.12
C GLY A 9 -19.52 -10.01 -8.30
N ALA A 10 -19.53 -10.19 -6.97
CA ALA A 10 -18.84 -9.29 -6.02
C ALA A 10 -17.59 -9.90 -5.38
N SER A 11 -17.17 -11.08 -5.82
CA SER A 11 -15.98 -11.77 -5.30
C SER A 11 -14.75 -11.47 -6.15
N PHE A 12 -13.72 -10.90 -5.54
CA PHE A 12 -12.44 -10.66 -6.22
C PHE A 12 -11.75 -11.96 -6.66
N PHE A 13 -11.86 -13.01 -5.87
CA PHE A 13 -11.26 -14.30 -6.22
C PHE A 13 -11.93 -14.94 -7.43
N GLU A 14 -13.26 -14.90 -7.51
CA GLU A 14 -13.99 -15.39 -8.68
C GLU A 14 -13.70 -14.55 -9.94
N LEU A 15 -13.55 -13.22 -9.79
CA LEU A 15 -13.12 -12.36 -10.90
C LEU A 15 -11.77 -12.80 -11.46
N ILE A 16 -10.78 -13.07 -10.59
CA ILE A 16 -9.47 -13.56 -11.02
C ILE A 16 -9.60 -14.93 -11.68
N GLU A 17 -10.41 -15.83 -11.15
CA GLU A 17 -10.58 -17.17 -11.71
C GLU A 17 -11.23 -17.15 -13.11
N VAL A 18 -12.21 -16.27 -13.31
CA VAL A 18 -12.99 -16.22 -14.56
C VAL A 18 -12.31 -15.39 -15.65
N ASP A 19 -11.90 -14.17 -15.32
CA ASP A 19 -11.45 -13.21 -16.33
C ASP A 19 -9.91 -13.05 -16.37
N TYR A 20 -9.20 -13.43 -15.30
CA TYR A 20 -7.75 -13.22 -15.17
C TYR A 20 -7.01 -14.44 -14.57
N PRO A 21 -7.18 -15.66 -15.10
CA PRO A 21 -6.57 -16.86 -14.50
C PRO A 21 -5.04 -16.81 -14.45
N HIS A 22 -4.40 -16.02 -15.31
CA HIS A 22 -2.95 -15.83 -15.32
C HIS A 22 -2.42 -14.97 -14.16
N LEU A 23 -3.30 -14.21 -13.47
CA LEU A 23 -2.97 -13.43 -12.28
C LEU A 23 -3.18 -14.23 -10.98
N ARG A 24 -3.65 -15.47 -11.10
CA ARG A 24 -3.84 -16.34 -9.93
C ARG A 24 -2.47 -16.57 -9.27
N PRO A 25 -2.32 -16.29 -7.97
CA PRO A 25 -1.09 -16.61 -7.25
C PRO A 25 -0.83 -18.09 -7.40
N ALA A 26 0.40 -18.45 -7.79
CA ALA A 26 0.80 -19.84 -7.76
C ALA A 26 0.68 -20.32 -6.30
N THR A 27 -0.31 -21.13 -6.02
CA THR A 27 -0.38 -21.85 -4.76
C THR A 27 0.77 -22.83 -4.78
N SER A 28 1.91 -22.45 -4.16
CA SER A 28 2.90 -23.45 -3.83
C SER A 28 2.18 -24.45 -2.93
N GLU A 29 2.07 -25.68 -3.38
CA GLU A 29 1.72 -26.82 -2.54
C GLU A 29 2.82 -26.97 -1.48
N ARG A 30 2.83 -26.05 -0.51
CA ARG A 30 3.55 -26.24 0.73
C ARG A 30 2.77 -27.29 1.49
N SER A 31 3.26 -28.51 1.33
CA SER A 31 2.96 -29.67 2.17
C SER A 31 2.56 -29.22 3.58
N GLY A 32 1.44 -29.74 4.08
CA GLY A 32 0.73 -29.38 5.30
C GLY A 32 1.47 -29.42 6.64
N ALA A 33 2.64 -28.83 6.70
CA ALA A 33 3.39 -28.60 7.92
C ALA A 33 3.09 -27.18 8.43
N ASP A 34 2.36 -27.10 9.51
CA ASP A 34 2.26 -25.97 10.44
C ASP A 34 1.71 -24.60 9.92
N VAL A 35 0.62 -24.60 9.17
CA VAL A 35 -0.14 -23.37 8.96
C VAL A 35 -0.78 -22.85 10.26
N ALA A 36 -0.95 -23.70 11.27
CA ALA A 36 -1.57 -23.33 12.56
C ALA A 36 -0.68 -22.45 13.45
N SER A 37 0.63 -22.34 13.18
CA SER A 37 1.56 -21.52 13.97
C SER A 37 1.94 -20.19 13.31
N LEU A 38 1.52 -19.94 12.06
CA LEU A 38 1.72 -18.65 11.42
C LEU A 38 0.70 -17.67 12.02
N SER A 39 1.16 -16.88 12.99
CA SER A 39 0.45 -15.63 13.35
C SER A 39 0.45 -14.75 12.12
N VAL A 40 -0.61 -14.85 11.32
CA VAL A 40 -0.82 -13.95 10.18
C VAL A 40 -1.21 -12.60 10.77
N PRO A 41 -0.34 -11.58 10.72
CA PRO A 41 -0.74 -10.26 11.16
C PRO A 41 -1.91 -9.79 10.27
N HIS A 42 -2.97 -9.31 10.90
CA HIS A 42 -4.12 -8.79 10.18
C HIS A 42 -3.66 -7.66 9.26
N GLY A 43 -3.90 -7.84 7.95
CA GLY A 43 -3.46 -6.89 6.93
C GLY A 43 -4.30 -5.63 6.92
N THR A 44 -3.65 -4.52 6.59
CA THR A 44 -4.31 -3.27 6.21
C THR A 44 -4.72 -3.36 4.74
N THR A 45 -5.90 -2.86 4.41
CA THR A 45 -6.32 -2.69 3.03
C THR A 45 -6.11 -1.25 2.60
N VAL A 46 -5.36 -1.05 1.51
CA VAL A 46 -5.22 0.24 0.85
C VAL A 46 -5.55 0.09 -0.63
N LEU A 47 -6.14 1.12 -1.20
CA LEU A 47 -6.52 1.20 -2.61
C LEU A 47 -5.83 2.40 -3.22
N ALA A 48 -5.27 2.24 -4.42
CA ALA A 48 -4.75 3.33 -5.23
C ALA A 48 -5.34 3.24 -6.63
N LEU A 49 -5.80 4.37 -7.15
CA LEU A 49 -6.36 4.52 -8.48
C LEU A 49 -5.66 5.66 -9.20
N ARG A 50 -5.37 5.45 -10.48
CA ARG A 50 -4.90 6.50 -11.38
C ARG A 50 -6.01 6.85 -12.36
N PHE A 51 -6.26 8.14 -12.55
CA PHE A 51 -7.21 8.68 -13.52
C PHE A 51 -6.56 9.80 -14.36
N ALA A 52 -7.29 10.40 -15.28
CA ALA A 52 -6.73 11.37 -16.24
C ALA A 52 -6.04 12.56 -15.56
N ASP A 53 -6.63 13.07 -14.47
CA ASP A 53 -6.19 14.31 -13.82
C ASP A 53 -5.44 14.08 -12.51
N GLY A 54 -5.07 12.82 -12.18
CA GLY A 54 -4.33 12.57 -10.94
C GLY A 54 -4.40 11.15 -10.42
N VAL A 55 -4.21 11.06 -9.11
CA VAL A 55 -4.26 9.81 -8.36
C VAL A 55 -5.20 9.94 -7.17
N LEU A 56 -5.84 8.85 -6.82
CA LEU A 56 -6.65 8.73 -5.62
C LEU A 56 -6.14 7.57 -4.80
N MET A 57 -6.03 7.77 -3.49
CA MET A 57 -5.64 6.72 -2.56
C MET A 57 -6.61 6.67 -1.39
N ALA A 58 -7.01 5.47 -0.98
CA ALA A 58 -7.91 5.25 0.13
C ALA A 58 -7.42 4.09 1.01
N GLY A 59 -7.77 4.13 2.28
CA GLY A 59 -7.45 3.08 3.24
C GLY A 59 -8.50 3.03 4.35
N ASP A 60 -8.66 1.86 4.96
CA ASP A 60 -9.44 1.74 6.19
C ASP A 60 -8.72 2.43 7.36
N ARG A 61 -9.44 2.67 8.46
CA ARG A 61 -8.88 3.37 9.64
C ARG A 61 -8.72 2.47 10.87
N LEU A 62 -8.94 1.18 10.71
CA LEU A 62 -8.84 0.22 11.80
C LEU A 62 -7.38 -0.21 12.02
N ALA A 63 -6.87 -0.02 13.21
CA ALA A 63 -5.59 -0.60 13.65
C ALA A 63 -5.85 -1.70 14.67
N THR A 64 -5.21 -2.85 14.48
CA THR A 64 -5.26 -3.99 15.41
C THR A 64 -3.86 -4.33 15.89
N GLU A 65 -3.76 -4.74 17.13
CA GLU A 65 -2.55 -5.26 17.75
C GLU A 65 -2.84 -6.67 18.28
N GLY A 66 -2.40 -7.67 17.55
CA GLY A 66 -2.80 -9.05 17.80
C GLY A 66 -4.32 -9.22 17.68
N HIS A 67 -4.97 -9.64 18.77
CA HIS A 67 -6.42 -9.84 18.83
C HIS A 67 -7.22 -8.62 19.35
N ARG A 68 -6.56 -7.49 19.60
CA ARG A 68 -7.18 -6.29 20.14
C ARG A 68 -7.25 -5.18 19.11
N VAL A 69 -8.33 -4.41 19.16
CA VAL A 69 -8.44 -3.14 18.41
C VAL A 69 -7.61 -2.09 19.14
N ALA A 70 -6.52 -1.65 18.52
CA ALA A 70 -5.66 -0.61 19.08
C ALA A 70 -6.23 0.79 18.80
N SER A 71 -6.77 1.02 17.60
CA SER A 71 -7.39 2.28 17.21
C SER A 71 -8.46 2.05 16.13
N ARG A 72 -9.51 2.88 16.16
CA ARG A 72 -10.54 2.93 15.12
C ARG A 72 -10.41 4.14 14.19
N ASP A 73 -9.42 4.97 14.41
CA ASP A 73 -9.24 6.26 13.71
C ASP A 73 -7.78 6.48 13.31
N MET A 74 -7.11 5.43 12.86
CA MET A 74 -5.75 5.51 12.40
C MET A 74 -5.67 6.01 10.95
N GLN A 75 -4.94 7.07 10.72
CA GLN A 75 -4.63 7.51 9.36
C GLN A 75 -3.63 6.55 8.71
N LYS A 76 -3.92 6.14 7.47
CA LYS A 76 -3.07 5.21 6.69
C LYS A 76 -2.64 5.77 5.35
N VAL A 77 -3.18 6.90 4.93
CA VAL A 77 -2.81 7.60 3.70
C VAL A 77 -2.27 8.97 4.06
N TYR A 78 -1.09 9.29 3.57
CA TYR A 78 -0.36 10.51 3.86
C TYR A 78 0.02 11.22 2.57
N PRO A 79 -0.27 12.53 2.41
CA PRO A 79 0.33 13.31 1.35
C PRO A 79 1.82 13.50 1.67
N THR A 80 2.65 13.30 0.66
CA THR A 80 4.10 13.47 0.78
C THR A 80 4.58 14.76 0.11
N ASP A 81 3.86 15.20 -0.90
CA ASP A 81 3.93 16.53 -1.53
C ASP A 81 2.63 16.82 -2.29
N ASP A 82 2.59 17.89 -3.09
CA ASP A 82 1.39 18.30 -3.85
C ASP A 82 1.00 17.31 -4.96
N HIS A 83 1.90 16.38 -5.33
CA HIS A 83 1.72 15.47 -6.45
C HIS A 83 1.81 13.99 -6.07
N SER A 84 2.05 13.68 -4.80
CA SER A 84 2.24 12.29 -4.38
C SER A 84 1.65 11.97 -3.01
N LEU A 85 1.24 10.71 -2.90
CA LEU A 85 0.66 10.12 -1.70
C LEU A 85 1.41 8.84 -1.36
N VAL A 86 1.51 8.53 -0.07
CA VAL A 86 1.97 7.24 0.42
C VAL A 86 0.90 6.61 1.31
N ALA A 87 0.71 5.31 1.18
CA ALA A 87 -0.13 4.55 2.09
C ALA A 87 0.71 3.54 2.85
N ILE A 88 0.36 3.32 4.12
CA ILE A 88 1.08 2.45 5.02
C ILE A 88 0.29 1.19 5.34
N ALA A 89 0.99 0.06 5.44
CA ALA A 89 0.46 -1.20 5.91
C ALA A 89 1.54 -1.93 6.75
N GLY A 90 1.13 -2.69 7.75
CA GLY A 90 2.04 -3.41 8.63
C GLY A 90 2.31 -2.67 9.94
N ALA A 91 3.58 -2.58 10.37
CA ALA A 91 3.98 -1.95 11.62
C ALA A 91 3.75 -0.43 11.56
N ALA A 92 2.71 0.04 12.26
CA ALA A 92 2.22 1.41 12.16
C ALA A 92 3.25 2.46 12.58
N GLY A 93 3.92 2.27 13.71
CA GLY A 93 4.88 3.24 14.26
C GLY A 93 6.00 3.59 13.28
N PRO A 94 6.85 2.64 12.89
CA PRO A 94 7.91 2.88 11.91
C PRO A 94 7.40 3.39 10.56
N ALA A 95 6.25 2.90 10.09
CA ALA A 95 5.70 3.34 8.82
C ALA A 95 5.22 4.79 8.83
N ILE A 96 4.63 5.26 9.93
CA ILE A 96 4.24 6.66 10.11
C ILE A 96 5.47 7.57 10.13
N GLU A 97 6.52 7.18 10.86
CA GLU A 97 7.77 7.94 10.90
C GLU A 97 8.42 8.01 9.51
N MET A 98 8.46 6.90 8.76
CA MET A 98 8.94 6.92 7.38
C MET A 98 8.13 7.84 6.47
N ALA A 99 6.80 7.84 6.58
CA ALA A 99 5.95 8.73 5.80
C ALA A 99 6.24 10.22 6.10
N ARG A 100 6.44 10.56 7.38
CA ARG A 100 6.82 11.92 7.81
C ARG A 100 8.21 12.31 7.31
N MET A 101 9.18 11.42 7.47
CA MET A 101 10.54 11.65 7.00
C MET A 101 10.60 11.83 5.49
N LEU A 102 9.87 10.98 4.73
CA LEU A 102 9.80 11.11 3.28
C LEU A 102 9.26 12.50 2.88
N ARG A 103 8.19 12.96 3.52
CA ARG A 103 7.64 14.29 3.26
C ARG A 103 8.69 15.39 3.47
N ILE A 104 9.39 15.37 4.62
CA ILE A 104 10.42 16.36 4.95
C ILE A 104 11.54 16.34 3.91
N GLU A 105 12.00 15.17 3.49
CA GLU A 105 13.04 15.00 2.50
C GLU A 105 12.63 15.52 1.11
N LEU A 106 11.38 15.29 0.70
CA LEU A 106 10.86 15.80 -0.57
C LEU A 106 10.71 17.33 -0.54
N GLU A 107 10.15 17.89 0.55
CA GLU A 107 10.05 19.33 0.75
C GLU A 107 11.45 20.01 0.78
N HIS A 108 12.43 19.34 1.38
CA HIS A 108 13.80 19.84 1.43
C HIS A 108 14.45 19.83 0.05
N TYR A 109 14.29 18.74 -0.70
CA TYR A 109 14.79 18.62 -2.07
C TYR A 109 14.22 19.74 -2.95
N GLU A 110 12.91 19.94 -2.95
CA GLU A 110 12.24 20.96 -3.75
C GLU A 110 12.73 22.38 -3.42
N LYS A 111 12.98 22.66 -2.12
CA LYS A 111 13.52 23.97 -1.70
C LYS A 111 14.94 24.23 -2.19
N ILE A 112 15.76 23.18 -2.33
CA ILE A 112 17.15 23.32 -2.78
C ILE A 112 17.22 23.38 -4.29
N GLU A 113 16.53 22.49 -4.99
CA GLU A 113 16.60 22.34 -6.44
C GLU A 113 15.64 23.29 -7.18
N GLY A 114 14.64 23.84 -6.48
CA GLY A 114 13.62 24.73 -7.08
C GLY A 114 12.53 23.98 -7.86
N GLU A 115 12.57 22.64 -7.88
CA GLU A 115 11.60 21.77 -8.55
C GLU A 115 11.37 20.49 -7.76
N PRO A 116 10.15 19.90 -7.82
CA PRO A 116 9.84 18.68 -7.10
C PRO A 116 10.62 17.49 -7.67
N LEU A 117 11.00 16.56 -6.80
CA LEU A 117 11.63 15.31 -7.20
C LEU A 117 10.68 14.48 -8.08
N GLU A 118 11.18 13.93 -9.18
CA GLU A 118 10.41 13.07 -10.07
C GLU A 118 9.95 11.78 -9.37
N LEU A 119 8.88 11.16 -9.86
CA LEU A 119 8.24 9.99 -9.26
C LEU A 119 9.24 8.83 -9.03
N GLU A 120 10.12 8.57 -9.99
CA GLU A 120 11.15 7.54 -9.86
C GLU A 120 12.14 7.85 -8.73
N GLY A 121 12.54 9.11 -8.61
CA GLY A 121 13.39 9.59 -7.51
C GLY A 121 12.70 9.42 -6.15
N LYS A 122 11.41 9.74 -6.04
CA LYS A 122 10.60 9.53 -4.83
C LYS A 122 10.53 8.04 -4.45
N ALA A 123 10.29 7.16 -5.43
CA ALA A 123 10.25 5.72 -5.22
C ALA A 123 11.61 5.17 -4.75
N ASN A 124 12.70 5.63 -5.35
CA ASN A 124 14.07 5.26 -4.95
C ASN A 124 14.39 5.75 -3.54
N LYS A 125 14.01 6.97 -3.17
CA LYS A 125 14.19 7.51 -1.83
C LYS A 125 13.44 6.67 -0.80
N LEU A 126 12.16 6.38 -1.04
CA LEU A 126 11.37 5.51 -0.18
C LEU A 126 12.00 4.12 -0.04
N SER A 127 12.46 3.53 -1.14
CA SER A 127 13.13 2.23 -1.12
C SER A 127 14.38 2.22 -0.24
N GLN A 128 15.18 3.29 -0.30
CA GLN A 128 16.36 3.44 0.57
C GLN A 128 15.98 3.54 2.04
N MET A 129 14.94 4.32 2.36
CA MET A 129 14.43 4.46 3.73
C MET A 129 13.92 3.12 4.29
N VAL A 130 13.18 2.34 3.49
CA VAL A 130 12.70 1.01 3.90
C VAL A 130 13.84 0.02 4.15
N ARG A 131 14.94 0.13 3.41
CA ARG A 131 16.11 -0.76 3.61
C ARG A 131 16.96 -0.38 4.82
N ALA A 132 16.91 0.87 5.25
CA ALA A 132 17.69 1.38 6.37
C ALA A 132 17.03 1.11 7.74
N ASN A 133 15.76 0.73 7.76
CA ASN A 133 14.97 0.41 8.94
C ASN A 133 14.52 -1.05 8.96
#